data_7e4af23f0b210e0ecb6c85d5646ad35f
#
_entry.id   7e4af23f0b210e0ecb6c85d5646ad35f
#
_cell.length_a   1.000
_cell.length_b   1.000
_cell.length_c   1.000
_cell.angle_alpha   90.00
_cell.angle_beta   90.00
_cell.angle_gamma   90.00
#
_symmetry.space_group_name_H-M   'P 1'
#
loop_
_entity.id
_entity.type
_entity.pdbx_description
1 polymer ?
#
loop_
_entity_poly.entity_id
_entity_poly.type
_entity_poly.pdbx_seq_one_letter_code
_entity_poly.pdbx_strand_id
1 'polypeptide(L)'
;MRFAAIIDLKGSIVEGIMKEGKSSLESQKLEELFCKQVADRRKMRELFNDELGKVRFVNVEREKVTQIVVYSKKRTVFVTMEPEITFEKKSDIINNIKKLTSNL
;
A
#
# COMPACT_ATOMS: atom_id res chain seq x y z
N MET A 1 -7.76 5.19 -8.86
CA MET A 1 -6.67 4.25 -8.60
C MET A 1 -5.72 4.19 -9.79
N ARG A 2 -4.43 4.32 -9.55
CA ARG A 2 -3.43 4.25 -10.62
C ARG A 2 -2.73 2.89 -10.66
N PHE A 3 -2.45 2.34 -9.50
CA PHE A 3 -1.70 1.09 -9.37
C PHE A 3 -2.09 0.42 -8.06
N ALA A 4 -2.15 -0.89 -8.06
CA ALA A 4 -2.37 -1.68 -6.85
C ALA A 4 -1.45 -2.89 -6.88
N ALA A 5 -0.89 -3.23 -5.74
CA ALA A 5 -0.03 -4.40 -5.62
C ALA A 5 -0.27 -5.11 -4.30
N ILE A 6 -0.16 -6.42 -4.35
CA ILE A 6 -0.09 -7.26 -3.15
C ILE A 6 1.35 -7.75 -3.08
N ILE A 7 2.02 -7.47 -1.99
CA ILE A 7 3.42 -7.85 -1.79
C ILE A 7 3.54 -8.78 -0.59
N ASP A 8 4.57 -9.63 -0.62
CA ASP A 8 4.88 -10.49 0.50
C ASP A 8 5.69 -9.74 1.57
N LEU A 9 6.05 -10.41 2.63
CA LEU A 9 6.78 -9.79 3.74
C LEU A 9 8.22 -9.41 3.38
N LYS A 10 8.73 -9.92 2.27
CA LYS A 10 10.06 -9.57 1.77
C LYS A 10 10.03 -8.40 0.80
N GLY A 11 8.84 -7.97 0.39
CA GLY A 11 8.68 -6.88 -0.56
C GLY A 11 8.59 -7.32 -2.01
N SER A 12 8.45 -8.63 -2.26
CA SER A 12 8.26 -9.13 -3.63
C SER A 12 6.81 -8.99 -4.04
N ILE A 13 6.57 -8.56 -5.27
CA ILE A 13 5.22 -8.39 -5.80
C ILE A 13 4.63 -9.77 -6.09
N VAL A 14 3.54 -10.09 -5.39
CA VAL A 14 2.78 -11.33 -5.61
C VAL A 14 1.79 -11.12 -6.74
N GLU A 15 1.13 -9.97 -6.75
CA GLU A 15 0.17 -9.59 -7.77
C GLU A 15 0.13 -8.08 -7.89
N GLY A 16 0.10 -7.58 -9.12
CA GLY A 16 0.04 -6.15 -9.37
C GLY A 16 -0.88 -5.83 -10.53
N ILE A 17 -1.58 -4.70 -10.43
CA ILE A 17 -2.52 -4.23 -11.43
C ILE A 17 -2.28 -2.75 -11.68
N MET A 18 -2.12 -2.39 -12.98
CA MET A 18 -2.07 -1.00 -13.41
C MET A 18 -3.41 -0.65 -14.04
N LYS A 19 -3.96 0.51 -13.70
CA LYS A 19 -5.19 0.97 -14.32
C LYS A 19 -5.00 1.12 -15.82
N GLU A 20 -5.93 0.59 -16.60
CA GLU A 20 -5.90 0.68 -18.06
C GLU A 20 -5.79 2.13 -18.52
N GLY A 21 -4.94 2.38 -19.50
CA GLY A 21 -4.71 3.71 -20.04
C GLY A 21 -3.79 4.59 -19.20
N LYS A 22 -3.34 4.10 -18.06
CA LYS A 22 -2.39 4.81 -17.21
C LYS A 22 -1.02 4.17 -17.33
N SER A 23 0.03 4.97 -17.36
CA SER A 23 1.39 4.47 -17.25
C SER A 23 1.87 4.67 -15.82
N SER A 24 2.83 3.86 -15.40
CA SER A 24 3.47 4.06 -14.11
C SER A 24 4.26 5.35 -14.10
N LEU A 25 4.25 6.07 -12.98
CA LEU A 25 5.10 7.25 -12.79
C LEU A 25 6.54 6.84 -12.49
N GLU A 26 6.76 5.55 -12.26
CA GLU A 26 8.05 4.99 -11.91
C GLU A 26 8.40 3.87 -12.88
N SER A 27 9.70 3.63 -13.09
CA SER A 27 10.15 2.45 -13.83
C SER A 27 9.85 1.20 -13.00
N GLN A 28 9.83 0.04 -13.66
CA GLN A 28 9.62 -1.23 -12.97
C GLN A 28 10.65 -1.44 -11.84
N LYS A 29 11.90 -1.06 -12.06
CA LYS A 29 12.94 -1.15 -11.03
C LYS A 29 12.61 -0.31 -9.80
N LEU A 30 12.12 0.90 -10.01
CA LEU A 30 11.75 1.80 -8.92
C LEU A 30 10.52 1.27 -8.18
N GLU A 31 9.58 0.67 -8.88
CA GLU A 31 8.41 0.04 -8.24
C GLU A 31 8.82 -1.12 -7.34
N GLU A 32 9.73 -1.96 -7.82
CA GLU A 32 10.25 -3.07 -7.03
C GLU A 32 11.01 -2.56 -5.79
N LEU A 33 11.83 -1.53 -5.95
CA LEU A 33 12.54 -0.91 -4.84
C LEU A 33 11.57 -0.31 -3.84
N PHE A 34 10.51 0.34 -4.32
CA PHE A 34 9.49 0.94 -3.48
C PHE A 34 8.76 -0.13 -2.64
N CYS A 35 8.38 -1.24 -3.27
CA CYS A 35 7.74 -2.35 -2.57
C CYS A 35 8.64 -2.94 -1.48
N LYS A 36 9.94 -3.01 -1.77
CA LYS A 36 10.92 -3.46 -0.79
C LYS A 36 11.00 -2.51 0.39
N GLN A 37 10.97 -1.21 0.14
CA GLN A 37 10.95 -0.20 1.21
C GLN A 37 9.68 -0.30 2.05
N VAL A 38 8.55 -0.56 1.42
CA VAL A 38 7.28 -0.76 2.15
C VAL A 38 7.40 -1.93 3.12
N ALA A 39 7.98 -3.05 2.66
CA ALA A 39 8.20 -4.22 3.51
C ALA A 39 9.15 -3.92 4.66
N ASP A 40 10.24 -3.20 4.39
CA ASP A 40 11.22 -2.83 5.42
C ASP A 40 10.60 -1.90 6.46
N ARG A 41 9.82 -0.92 6.03
CA ARG A 41 9.12 0.00 6.93
C ARG A 41 8.11 -0.73 7.80
N ARG A 42 7.44 -1.73 7.23
CA ARG A 42 6.53 -2.58 7.99
C ARG A 42 7.26 -3.26 9.15
N LYS A 43 8.43 -3.84 8.89
CA LYS A 43 9.24 -4.48 9.93
C LYS A 43 9.63 -3.50 11.03
N MET A 44 10.03 -2.29 10.65
CA MET A 44 10.39 -1.26 11.61
C MET A 44 9.21 -0.84 12.47
N ARG A 45 8.03 -0.70 11.88
CA ARG A 45 6.81 -0.35 12.61
C ARG A 45 6.35 -1.46 13.55
N GLU A 46 6.55 -2.71 13.16
CA GLU A 46 6.17 -3.87 13.97
C GLU A 46 6.95 -3.98 15.28
N LEU A 47 8.12 -3.36 15.37
CA LEU A 47 8.88 -3.29 16.62
C LEU A 47 8.11 -2.58 17.74
N PHE A 48 7.15 -1.76 17.40
CA PHE A 48 6.38 -0.98 18.35
C PHE A 48 4.96 -1.52 18.57
N ASN A 49 4.63 -2.68 17.99
CA ASN A 49 3.28 -3.23 18.09
C ASN A 49 2.84 -3.50 19.53
N ASP A 50 3.76 -3.93 20.38
CA ASP A 50 3.43 -4.24 21.77
C ASP A 50 3.10 -2.98 22.56
N GLU A 51 3.81 -1.89 22.31
CA GLU A 51 3.62 -0.64 23.04
C GLU A 51 2.54 0.25 22.45
N LEU A 52 2.47 0.31 21.12
CA LEU A 52 1.60 1.26 20.42
C LEU A 52 0.41 0.58 19.71
N GLY A 53 0.38 -0.74 19.70
CA GLY A 53 -0.63 -1.48 18.94
C GLY A 53 -0.23 -1.63 17.47
N LYS A 54 -0.94 -2.49 16.77
CA LYS A 54 -0.67 -2.74 15.35
C LYS A 54 -1.04 -1.54 14.49
N VAL A 55 -0.29 -1.32 13.43
CA VAL A 55 -0.63 -0.30 12.44
C VAL A 55 -1.88 -0.72 11.69
N ARG A 56 -2.87 0.17 11.61
CA ARG A 56 -4.11 -0.09 10.87
C ARG A 56 -3.96 0.16 9.38
N PHE A 57 -3.30 1.25 9.03
CA PHE A 57 -2.99 1.59 7.64
C PHE A 57 -1.96 2.71 7.63
N VAL A 58 -1.37 2.93 6.45
CA VAL A 58 -0.44 4.04 6.22
C VAL A 58 -0.96 4.85 5.05
N ASN A 59 -0.99 6.16 5.21
CA ASN A 59 -1.37 7.09 4.15
C ASN A 59 -0.22 8.06 3.90
N VAL A 60 0.27 8.08 2.67
CA VAL A 60 1.32 9.01 2.26
C VAL A 60 0.78 9.88 1.15
N GLU A 61 0.76 11.19 1.38
CA GLU A 61 0.32 12.14 0.37
C GLU A 61 1.54 12.78 -0.28
N ARG A 62 1.65 12.59 -1.57
CA ARG A 62 2.68 13.19 -2.39
C ARG A 62 2.05 14.17 -3.38
N GLU A 63 2.86 15.02 -3.98
CA GLU A 63 2.36 16.01 -4.94
C GLU A 63 1.63 15.38 -6.13
N LYS A 64 2.12 14.24 -6.60
CA LYS A 64 1.58 13.61 -7.81
C LYS A 64 0.68 12.41 -7.56
N VAL A 65 0.72 11.84 -6.36
CA VAL A 65 -0.05 10.64 -6.02
C VAL A 65 -0.34 10.59 -4.53
N THR A 66 -1.37 9.84 -4.19
CA THR A 66 -1.65 9.44 -2.82
C THR A 66 -1.41 7.93 -2.72
N GLN A 67 -0.71 7.50 -1.70
CA GLN A 67 -0.36 6.10 -1.50
C GLN A 67 -0.96 5.59 -0.20
N ILE A 68 -1.65 4.44 -0.28
CA ILE A 68 -2.25 3.80 0.89
C ILE A 68 -1.67 2.40 1.01
N VAL A 69 -1.28 2.04 2.23
CA VAL A 69 -0.72 0.73 2.54
C VAL A 69 -1.54 0.11 3.65
N VAL A 70 -1.99 -1.12 3.45
CA VAL A 70 -2.75 -1.88 4.44
C VAL A 70 -2.01 -3.18 4.72
N TYR A 71 -1.78 -3.48 6.00
CA TYR A 71 -1.08 -4.69 6.41
C TYR A 71 -2.09 -5.79 6.75
N SER A 72 -1.90 -6.97 6.16
CA SER A 72 -2.56 -8.19 6.60
C SER A 72 -1.53 -9.12 7.22
N LYS A 73 -1.91 -10.32 7.65
CA LYS A 73 -0.98 -11.22 8.37
C LYS A 73 0.31 -11.50 7.59
N LYS A 74 0.19 -11.89 6.33
CA LYS A 74 1.34 -12.32 5.52
C LYS A 74 1.52 -11.51 4.24
N ARG A 75 0.68 -10.53 4.02
CA ARG A 75 0.70 -9.72 2.80
C ARG A 75 0.57 -8.25 3.15
N THR A 76 1.05 -7.42 2.26
CA THR A 76 0.85 -5.98 2.33
C THR A 76 0.17 -5.55 1.04
N VAL A 77 -0.91 -4.80 1.15
CA VAL A 77 -1.60 -4.23 -0.01
C VAL A 77 -1.18 -2.78 -0.14
N PHE A 78 -0.69 -2.43 -1.31
CA PHE A 78 -0.25 -1.09 -1.64
C PHE A 78 -1.07 -0.57 -2.80
N VAL A 79 -1.65 0.62 -2.65
CA VAL A 79 -2.48 1.25 -3.66
C VAL A 79 -2.00 2.67 -3.91
N THR A 80 -1.80 3.02 -5.17
CA THR A 80 -1.50 4.39 -5.58
C THR A 80 -2.72 4.98 -6.25
N MET A 81 -3.07 6.19 -5.88
CA MET A 81 -4.25 6.90 -6.37
C MET A 81 -3.88 8.31 -6.84
N GLU A 82 -4.83 8.95 -7.52
CA GLU A 82 -4.69 10.35 -7.88
C GLU A 82 -4.52 11.21 -6.60
N PRO A 83 -3.81 12.33 -6.68
CA PRO A 83 -3.65 13.20 -5.53
C PRO A 83 -4.96 13.92 -5.18
N GLU A 84 -4.99 14.49 -3.98
CA GLU A 84 -6.11 15.34 -3.53
C GLU A 84 -7.47 14.63 -3.45
N ILE A 85 -7.46 13.32 -3.22
CA ILE A 85 -8.67 12.57 -2.97
C ILE A 85 -9.23 12.99 -1.60
N THR A 86 -10.56 13.14 -1.51
CA THR A 86 -11.21 13.52 -0.26
C THR A 86 -10.96 12.50 0.83
N PHE A 87 -11.00 12.94 2.07
CA PHE A 87 -10.84 12.05 3.22
C PHE A 87 -11.90 10.94 3.25
N GLU A 88 -13.13 11.28 2.88
CA GLU A 88 -14.21 10.29 2.79
C GLU A 88 -13.90 9.18 1.81
N LYS A 89 -13.43 9.53 0.61
CA LYS A 89 -13.05 8.54 -0.41
C LYS A 89 -11.89 7.68 0.06
N LYS A 90 -10.91 8.27 0.73
CA LYS A 90 -9.78 7.51 1.29
C LYS A 90 -10.26 6.50 2.31
N SER A 91 -11.15 6.92 3.20
CA SER A 91 -11.72 6.06 4.23
C SER A 91 -12.47 4.89 3.61
N ASP A 92 -13.29 5.13 2.60
CA ASP A 92 -14.03 4.09 1.89
C ASP A 92 -13.07 3.09 1.23
N ILE A 93 -12.02 3.59 0.57
CA ILE A 93 -11.02 2.74 -0.08
C ILE A 93 -10.30 1.87 0.93
N ILE A 94 -9.88 2.46 2.05
CA ILE A 94 -9.19 1.73 3.13
C ILE A 94 -10.10 0.63 3.68
N ASN A 95 -11.35 0.94 3.94
CA ASN A 95 -12.31 -0.03 4.47
C ASN A 95 -12.56 -1.16 3.48
N ASN A 96 -12.68 -0.84 2.20
CA ASN A 96 -12.84 -1.86 1.16
C ASN A 96 -11.61 -2.76 1.05
N ILE A 97 -10.41 -2.20 1.12
CA ILE A 97 -9.18 -2.97 1.09
C ILE A 97 -9.13 -3.90 2.30
N LYS A 98 -9.42 -3.41 3.49
CA LYS A 98 -9.44 -4.24 4.71
C LYS A 98 -10.41 -5.39 4.59
N LYS A 99 -11.58 -5.13 4.04
CA LYS A 99 -12.62 -6.14 3.84
C LYS A 99 -12.16 -7.24 2.88
N LEU A 100 -11.54 -6.84 1.76
CA LEU A 100 -11.06 -7.76 0.75
C LEU A 100 -9.84 -8.56 1.22
N THR A 101 -9.03 -8.00 2.10
CA THR A 101 -7.78 -8.61 2.56
C THR A 101 -7.89 -9.35 3.88
N SER A 102 -9.07 -9.40 4.47
CA SER A 102 -9.28 -10.06 5.76
C SER A 102 -8.87 -11.54 5.76
N ASN A 103 -8.84 -12.18 4.60
CA ASN A 103 -8.48 -13.58 4.45
C ASN A 103 -7.03 -13.81 3.96
N LEU A 104 -6.26 -12.77 3.77
CA LEU A 104 -4.88 -12.90 3.26
C LEU A 104 -3.87 -13.21 4.36
#